data_ccb970c47c5b7c6894934071a9e5855f
#
_entry.id   ccb970c47c5b7c6894934071a9e5855f
#
_cell.length_a   1.000
_cell.length_b   1.000
_cell.length_c   1.000
_cell.angle_alpha   90.00
_cell.angle_beta   90.00
_cell.angle_gamma   90.00
#
_symmetry.space_group_name_H-M   'P 1'
#
loop_
_entity.id
_entity.type
_entity.pdbx_description
1 polymer ?
#
loop_
_entity_poly.entity_id
_entity_poly.type
_entity_poly.pdbx_seq_one_letter_code
_entity_poly.pdbx_strand_id
1 'polypeptide(L)'
;MESPAPLARVVPRDQHTVSRSQISPNALRVLYRLKDAGFQGFLVGGCVRDLLLGLRPKDFDVATNALPEEVKRLFRNCRLIGRRFRLAHVFFGAEIIEVATFRAASAPALGEEPLADLDPEEGEGPEISEPEEFDADIADTEGEDSHVLDMHGRILRDNAYGTIDDDVWRRDFTANALYYNIADFSIWDYVGGLEDVLARRLRVIGDPETRFREDPVRMLRAARFAAKLDFTIDPPVEAAIHAFSGLLASAPPARLFDETLK
;
A
#
# COMPACT_ATOMS: atom_id res chain seq x y z
N MET A 1 22.28 -18.53 -7.62
CA MET A 1 22.49 -18.01 -6.25
C MET A 1 21.78 -16.69 -6.18
N GLU A 2 20.59 -16.66 -5.60
CA GLU A 2 19.89 -15.39 -5.31
C GLU A 2 20.67 -14.67 -4.21
N SER A 3 21.03 -13.41 -4.48
CA SER A 3 21.59 -12.55 -3.43
C SER A 3 20.54 -12.44 -2.32
N PRO A 4 20.94 -12.53 -1.03
CA PRO A 4 19.99 -12.31 0.05
C PRO A 4 19.36 -10.93 -0.13
N ALA A 5 18.03 -10.85 0.07
CA ALA A 5 17.31 -9.58 0.02
C ALA A 5 18.02 -8.59 0.97
N PRO A 6 18.23 -7.34 0.54
CA PRO A 6 18.89 -6.36 1.38
C PRO A 6 18.06 -6.14 2.65
N LEU A 7 18.75 -6.25 3.80
CA LEU A 7 18.16 -5.97 5.09
C LEU A 7 17.67 -4.51 5.13
N ALA A 8 16.49 -4.28 5.70
CA ALA A 8 15.98 -2.94 5.90
C ALA A 8 16.98 -2.08 6.70
N ARG A 9 17.22 -0.86 6.26
CA ARG A 9 17.81 0.16 7.11
C ARG A 9 16.74 0.62 8.09
N VAL A 10 16.92 0.33 9.36
CA VAL A 10 16.01 0.79 10.41
C VAL A 10 16.48 2.15 10.91
N VAL A 11 15.68 3.18 10.71
CA VAL A 11 15.92 4.54 11.17
C VAL A 11 15.19 4.73 12.49
N PRO A 12 15.90 4.85 13.62
CA PRO A 12 15.28 4.95 14.93
C PRO A 12 14.56 6.29 15.13
N ARG A 13 13.68 6.35 16.14
CA ARG A 13 12.80 7.48 16.41
C ARG A 13 13.50 8.83 16.55
N ASP A 14 14.69 8.85 17.07
CA ASP A 14 15.52 10.05 17.29
C ASP A 14 16.21 10.59 16.02
N GLN A 15 16.19 9.81 14.92
CA GLN A 15 16.81 10.18 13.64
C GLN A 15 15.82 10.64 12.57
N HIS A 16 14.53 10.82 12.90
CA HIS A 16 13.52 11.34 11.99
C HIS A 16 12.49 12.24 12.69
N THR A 17 11.74 13.01 11.90
CA THR A 17 10.79 14.01 12.40
C THR A 17 9.38 13.50 12.61
N VAL A 18 9.02 12.31 12.10
CA VAL A 18 7.66 11.77 12.16
C VAL A 18 7.22 11.57 13.61
N SER A 19 6.08 12.16 13.99
CA SER A 19 5.52 12.07 15.34
C SER A 19 4.10 11.49 15.31
N ARG A 20 3.74 10.71 16.33
CA ARG A 20 2.38 10.19 16.49
C ARG A 20 1.31 11.29 16.56
N SER A 21 1.65 12.48 17.03
CA SER A 21 0.72 13.61 17.06
C SER A 21 0.32 14.14 15.68
N GLN A 22 1.06 13.77 14.65
CA GLN A 22 0.79 14.11 13.25
C GLN A 22 -0.02 13.04 12.50
N ILE A 23 -0.21 11.87 13.13
CA ILE A 23 -0.94 10.72 12.57
C ILE A 23 -2.40 10.82 12.99
N SER A 24 -3.31 10.45 12.07
CA SER A 24 -4.74 10.39 12.40
C SER A 24 -4.99 9.50 13.63
N PRO A 25 -5.82 9.95 14.58
CA PRO A 25 -6.21 9.13 15.72
C PRO A 25 -6.83 7.78 15.30
N ASN A 26 -7.55 7.74 14.16
CA ASN A 26 -8.16 6.52 13.66
C ASN A 26 -7.12 5.58 13.04
N ALA A 27 -6.13 6.11 12.32
CA ALA A 27 -4.99 5.32 11.84
C ALA A 27 -4.19 4.72 13.01
N LEU A 28 -3.97 5.50 14.09
CA LEU A 28 -3.34 4.98 15.32
C LEU A 28 -4.17 3.86 15.97
N ARG A 29 -5.51 3.99 16.01
CA ARG A 29 -6.39 2.92 16.54
C ARG A 29 -6.24 1.63 15.73
N VAL A 30 -6.19 1.73 14.40
CA VAL A 30 -5.99 0.57 13.53
C VAL A 30 -4.65 -0.09 13.82
N LEU A 31 -3.57 0.69 13.84
CA LEU A 31 -2.21 0.18 14.07
C LEU A 31 -2.06 -0.48 15.44
N TYR A 32 -2.56 0.14 16.51
CA TYR A 32 -2.48 -0.44 17.85
C TYR A 32 -3.33 -1.70 17.97
N ARG A 33 -4.53 -1.74 17.38
CA ARG A 33 -5.37 -2.93 17.42
C ARG A 33 -4.76 -4.12 16.67
N LEU A 34 -4.09 -3.88 15.52
CA LEU A 34 -3.31 -4.91 14.83
C LEU A 34 -2.18 -5.42 15.71
N LYS A 35 -1.41 -4.51 16.31
CA LYS A 35 -0.31 -4.86 17.23
C LYS A 35 -0.79 -5.67 18.44
N ASP A 36 -1.89 -5.25 19.09
CA ASP A 36 -2.45 -5.91 20.28
C ASP A 36 -2.98 -7.31 19.95
N ALA A 37 -3.40 -7.53 18.70
CA ALA A 37 -3.78 -8.85 18.17
C ALA A 37 -2.58 -9.71 17.70
N GLY A 38 -1.32 -9.23 17.88
CA GLY A 38 -0.11 -9.97 17.52
C GLY A 38 0.35 -9.78 16.08
N PHE A 39 -0.31 -8.91 15.30
CA PHE A 39 0.07 -8.62 13.93
C PHE A 39 1.07 -7.46 13.83
N GLN A 40 1.85 -7.46 12.76
CA GLN A 40 2.65 -6.30 12.38
C GLN A 40 1.72 -5.22 11.81
N GLY A 41 2.00 -3.95 12.12
CA GLY A 41 1.27 -2.81 11.58
C GLY A 41 2.20 -1.64 11.28
N PHE A 42 2.20 -1.20 10.04
CA PHE A 42 3.02 -0.08 9.58
C PHE A 42 2.15 0.96 8.87
N LEU A 43 2.42 2.25 9.12
CA LEU A 43 2.03 3.24 8.12
C LEU A 43 2.95 3.13 6.91
N VAL A 44 2.42 3.34 5.72
CA VAL A 44 3.18 3.13 4.49
C VAL A 44 2.80 4.11 3.39
N GLY A 45 3.70 4.29 2.43
CA GLY A 45 3.39 5.04 1.23
C GLY A 45 3.44 6.56 1.41
N GLY A 46 2.50 7.24 0.76
CA GLY A 46 2.46 8.69 0.70
C GLY A 46 2.39 9.39 2.04
N CYS A 47 1.70 8.80 3.03
CA CYS A 47 1.58 9.42 4.34
C CYS A 47 2.92 9.51 5.08
N VAL A 48 3.77 8.47 5.00
CA VAL A 48 5.10 8.51 5.65
C VAL A 48 6.00 9.55 4.99
N ARG A 49 6.01 9.59 3.65
CA ARG A 49 6.73 10.62 2.88
C ARG A 49 6.27 12.03 3.27
N ASP A 50 4.97 12.28 3.27
CA ASP A 50 4.41 13.60 3.55
C ASP A 50 4.74 14.03 4.98
N LEU A 51 4.67 13.14 5.97
CA LEU A 51 5.08 13.41 7.35
C LEU A 51 6.56 13.77 7.46
N LEU A 52 7.44 13.09 6.70
CA LEU A 52 8.88 13.42 6.66
C LEU A 52 9.15 14.79 6.05
N LEU A 53 8.35 15.20 5.08
CA LEU A 53 8.40 16.52 4.46
C LEU A 53 7.75 17.63 5.32
N GLY A 54 7.18 17.28 6.47
CA GLY A 54 6.43 18.22 7.33
C GLY A 54 5.08 18.62 6.75
N LEU A 55 4.58 17.87 5.77
CA LEU A 55 3.25 18.05 5.17
C LEU A 55 2.18 17.30 5.98
N ARG A 56 0.93 17.69 5.80
CA ARG A 56 -0.22 16.97 6.36
C ARG A 56 -0.71 15.94 5.34
N PRO A 57 -0.61 14.63 5.63
CA PRO A 57 -1.15 13.61 4.75
C PRO A 57 -2.65 13.78 4.57
N LYS A 58 -3.14 13.49 3.36
CA LYS A 58 -4.57 13.45 3.06
C LYS A 58 -5.20 12.16 3.59
N ASP A 59 -4.53 11.04 3.34
CA ASP A 59 -4.98 9.70 3.64
C ASP A 59 -3.88 8.95 4.39
N PHE A 60 -4.25 7.94 5.20
CA PHE A 60 -3.31 7.11 5.95
C PHE A 60 -3.50 5.65 5.56
N ASP A 61 -2.49 5.07 4.90
CA ASP A 61 -2.48 3.68 4.49
C ASP A 61 -1.71 2.84 5.50
N VAL A 62 -2.24 1.66 5.80
CA VAL A 62 -1.64 0.69 6.71
C VAL A 62 -1.26 -0.57 5.94
N ALA A 63 -0.05 -1.08 6.16
CA ALA A 63 0.38 -2.39 5.69
C ALA A 63 0.58 -3.33 6.88
N THR A 64 0.19 -4.61 6.71
CA THR A 64 0.21 -5.61 7.78
C THR A 64 0.48 -7.01 7.23
N ASN A 65 0.90 -7.93 8.12
CA ASN A 65 0.91 -9.36 7.83
C ASN A 65 -0.43 -10.06 8.12
N ALA A 66 -1.41 -9.35 8.71
CA ALA A 66 -2.75 -9.89 8.90
C ALA A 66 -3.44 -10.07 7.53
N LEU A 67 -4.13 -11.20 7.33
CA LEU A 67 -4.94 -11.42 6.15
C LEU A 67 -6.19 -10.53 6.15
N PRO A 68 -6.78 -10.21 4.99
CA PRO A 68 -7.95 -9.34 4.91
C PRO A 68 -9.12 -9.80 5.80
N GLU A 69 -9.34 -11.12 5.88
CA GLU A 69 -10.37 -11.73 6.72
C GLU A 69 -10.07 -11.59 8.21
N GLU A 70 -8.79 -11.60 8.59
CA GLU A 70 -8.35 -11.35 9.97
C GLU A 70 -8.57 -9.89 10.34
N VAL A 71 -8.21 -8.95 9.44
CA VAL A 71 -8.50 -7.53 9.62
C VAL A 71 -10.01 -7.31 9.78
N LYS A 72 -10.83 -7.95 8.93
CA LYS A 72 -12.30 -7.85 9.03
C LYS A 72 -12.83 -8.38 10.38
N ARG A 73 -12.23 -9.44 10.94
CA ARG A 73 -12.60 -9.96 12.27
C ARG A 73 -12.21 -8.98 13.40
N LEU A 74 -11.10 -8.26 13.25
CA LEU A 74 -10.66 -7.28 14.24
C LEU A 74 -11.53 -6.02 14.26
N PHE A 75 -12.14 -5.64 13.11
CA PHE A 75 -12.86 -4.38 12.97
C PHE A 75 -14.30 -4.63 12.48
N ARG A 76 -15.30 -4.38 13.32
CA ARG A 76 -16.73 -4.51 12.95
C ARG A 76 -17.13 -3.57 11.80
N ASN A 77 -16.51 -2.39 11.74
CA ASN A 77 -16.71 -1.36 10.73
C ASN A 77 -15.75 -1.52 9.52
N CYS A 78 -15.46 -2.75 9.13
CA CYS A 78 -14.56 -3.08 8.03
C CYS A 78 -15.32 -3.71 6.85
N ARG A 79 -15.01 -3.26 5.63
CA ARG A 79 -15.43 -3.88 4.38
C ARG A 79 -14.21 -4.31 3.58
N LEU A 80 -14.30 -5.47 2.93
CA LEU A 80 -13.27 -5.94 2.01
C LEU A 80 -13.65 -5.47 0.61
N ILE A 81 -12.74 -4.72 -0.02
CA ILE A 81 -12.92 -4.12 -1.35
C ILE A 81 -11.94 -4.79 -2.33
N GLY A 82 -12.36 -4.94 -3.57
CA GLY A 82 -11.56 -5.55 -4.64
C GLY A 82 -11.85 -7.04 -4.83
N ARG A 83 -11.98 -7.44 -6.11
CA ARG A 83 -12.24 -8.85 -6.49
C ARG A 83 -10.96 -9.68 -6.53
N ARG A 84 -9.90 -9.11 -7.07
CA ARG A 84 -8.61 -9.78 -7.30
C ARG A 84 -7.67 -9.61 -6.12
N PHE A 85 -7.59 -8.40 -5.59
CA PHE A 85 -6.79 -8.05 -4.41
C PHE A 85 -7.70 -7.41 -3.37
N ARG A 86 -7.88 -8.10 -2.26
CA ARG A 86 -8.74 -7.61 -1.20
C ARG A 86 -8.00 -6.61 -0.34
N LEU A 87 -8.52 -5.39 -0.29
CA LEU A 87 -8.13 -4.35 0.67
C LEU A 87 -9.19 -4.29 1.77
N ALA A 88 -8.75 -4.11 2.99
CA ALA A 88 -9.66 -3.92 4.10
C ALA A 88 -9.82 -2.40 4.36
N HIS A 89 -11.02 -1.88 4.10
CA HIS A 89 -11.38 -0.51 4.39
C HIS A 89 -12.03 -0.44 5.77
N VAL A 90 -11.37 0.20 6.72
CA VAL A 90 -11.91 0.42 8.09
C VAL A 90 -12.49 1.82 8.17
N PHE A 91 -13.79 1.92 8.42
CA PHE A 91 -14.56 3.16 8.37
C PHE A 91 -14.65 3.82 9.75
N PHE A 92 -14.36 5.11 9.82
CA PHE A 92 -14.50 5.95 11.00
C PHE A 92 -15.30 7.23 10.64
N GLY A 93 -16.60 7.08 10.46
CA GLY A 93 -17.42 8.16 9.90
C GLY A 93 -17.00 8.49 8.47
N ALA A 94 -16.53 9.70 8.24
CA ALA A 94 -16.06 10.14 6.91
C ALA A 94 -14.61 9.71 6.61
N GLU A 95 -13.84 9.26 7.60
CA GLU A 95 -12.46 8.82 7.40
C GLU A 95 -12.42 7.32 7.15
N ILE A 96 -11.69 6.91 6.12
CA ILE A 96 -11.45 5.51 5.79
C ILE A 96 -9.96 5.25 5.96
N ILE A 97 -9.62 4.21 6.73
CA ILE A 97 -8.24 3.73 6.82
C ILE A 97 -8.14 2.47 5.96
N GLU A 98 -7.32 2.55 4.91
CA GLU A 98 -7.03 1.43 4.04
C GLU A 98 -5.97 0.53 4.69
N VAL A 99 -6.27 -0.77 4.80
CA VAL A 99 -5.37 -1.77 5.36
C VAL A 99 -5.08 -2.82 4.31
N ALA A 100 -3.82 -2.89 3.88
CA ALA A 100 -3.32 -3.84 2.90
C ALA A 100 -2.50 -4.94 3.58
N THR A 101 -2.76 -6.20 3.23
CA THR A 101 -1.87 -7.31 3.60
C THR A 101 -0.62 -7.27 2.73
N PHE A 102 0.56 -7.58 3.29
CA PHE A 102 1.80 -7.71 2.51
C PHE A 102 1.63 -8.72 1.39
N ARG A 103 2.10 -8.39 0.21
CA ARG A 103 1.96 -9.22 -0.99
C ARG A 103 3.29 -9.82 -1.41
N ALA A 104 3.27 -11.05 -1.93
CA ALA A 104 4.45 -11.70 -2.48
C ALA A 104 4.99 -10.98 -3.73
N ALA A 105 6.30 -11.03 -3.92
CA ALA A 105 6.99 -10.39 -5.05
C ALA A 105 6.58 -10.96 -6.42
N SER A 106 6.18 -12.23 -6.47
CA SER A 106 5.73 -12.92 -7.69
C SER A 106 4.31 -12.59 -8.14
N ALA A 107 3.53 -11.86 -7.32
CA ALA A 107 2.22 -11.38 -7.75
C ALA A 107 2.40 -10.35 -8.88
N PRO A 108 1.79 -10.53 -10.07
CA PRO A 108 1.95 -9.57 -11.15
C PRO A 108 1.51 -8.18 -10.68
N ALA A 109 2.31 -7.16 -10.99
CA ALA A 109 2.00 -5.77 -10.72
C ALA A 109 0.82 -5.34 -11.62
N LEU A 110 -0.38 -5.65 -11.18
CA LEU A 110 -1.59 -5.22 -11.85
C LEU A 110 -2.04 -3.94 -11.18
N GLY A 111 -2.21 -2.96 -12.05
CA GLY A 111 -2.67 -1.66 -11.63
C GLY A 111 -3.86 -1.75 -10.69
N GLU A 112 -3.89 -0.85 -9.74
CA GLU A 112 -5.07 -0.59 -8.91
C GLU A 112 -6.29 -0.53 -9.82
N GLU A 113 -7.24 -1.47 -9.65
CA GLU A 113 -8.50 -1.40 -10.37
C GLU A 113 -9.19 -0.08 -9.96
N PRO A 114 -9.80 0.64 -10.92
CA PRO A 114 -10.62 1.80 -10.58
C PRO A 114 -11.69 1.39 -9.57
N LEU A 115 -12.01 2.27 -8.64
CA LEU A 115 -13.13 2.17 -7.70
C LEU A 115 -14.51 2.25 -8.41
N ALA A 116 -14.64 1.68 -9.60
CA ALA A 116 -15.90 1.61 -10.33
C ALA A 116 -16.59 0.30 -9.95
N ASP A 117 -17.68 0.44 -9.30
CA ASP A 117 -18.81 -0.42 -8.98
C ASP A 117 -19.04 -0.56 -7.46
N LEU A 118 -19.33 0.59 -6.84
CA LEU A 118 -20.22 0.59 -5.69
C LEU A 118 -21.64 0.55 -6.27
N ASP A 119 -22.28 -0.60 -6.27
CA ASP A 119 -23.73 -0.68 -6.38
C ASP A 119 -24.33 0.10 -5.19
N PRO A 120 -25.14 1.14 -5.42
CA PRO A 120 -25.72 1.92 -4.34
C PRO A 120 -26.95 1.29 -3.69
N GLU A 121 -27.25 0.02 -4.00
CA GLU A 121 -28.40 -0.66 -3.42
C GLU A 121 -27.92 -1.81 -2.51
N GLU A 122 -27.86 -1.53 -1.21
CA GLU A 122 -28.35 -2.33 -0.09
C GLU A 122 -27.71 -1.87 1.23
N GLY A 123 -28.57 -1.39 2.12
CA GLY A 123 -28.32 -1.52 3.53
C GLY A 123 -28.28 -0.22 4.32
N GLU A 124 -29.39 0.03 4.94
CA GLU A 124 -29.56 0.90 6.10
C GLU A 124 -28.40 0.71 7.08
N GLY A 125 -27.79 1.81 7.53
CA GLY A 125 -26.70 1.77 8.48
C GLY A 125 -27.14 1.18 9.82
N PRO A 126 -26.33 0.32 10.46
CA PRO A 126 -26.64 -0.18 11.79
C PRO A 126 -26.42 0.89 12.85
N GLU A 127 -27.40 1.01 13.73
CA GLU A 127 -27.36 1.83 14.95
C GLU A 127 -26.16 1.45 15.83
N ILE A 128 -25.59 2.46 16.45
CA ILE A 128 -24.44 2.34 17.36
C ILE A 128 -24.95 1.75 18.69
N SER A 129 -24.65 0.50 18.97
CA SER A 129 -24.78 -0.10 20.30
C SER A 129 -23.41 -0.41 20.91
N GLU A 130 -23.30 -0.20 22.22
CA GLU A 130 -22.10 -0.33 23.04
C GLU A 130 -21.55 -1.77 23.11
N PRO A 131 -20.28 -1.98 23.55
CA PRO A 131 -19.56 -3.24 23.37
C PRO A 131 -19.99 -4.31 24.39
N GLU A 132 -20.38 -5.47 23.92
CA GLU A 132 -20.47 -6.70 24.71
C GLU A 132 -19.16 -7.51 24.63
N GLU A 133 -18.80 -8.14 25.75
CA GLU A 133 -17.61 -8.97 25.95
C GLU A 133 -17.59 -10.21 25.04
N PHE A 134 -16.40 -10.59 24.58
CA PHE A 134 -16.20 -11.69 23.63
C PHE A 134 -15.61 -12.91 24.30
N ASP A 135 -16.34 -14.04 24.25
CA ASP A 135 -15.81 -15.38 24.51
C ASP A 135 -15.02 -15.88 23.29
N ALA A 136 -13.83 -16.41 23.57
CA ALA A 136 -12.92 -16.96 22.57
C ALA A 136 -13.12 -18.47 22.44
N ASP A 137 -13.71 -18.88 21.32
CA ASP A 137 -13.54 -20.25 20.82
C ASP A 137 -13.08 -20.17 19.35
N ILE A 138 -11.79 -20.45 19.15
CA ILE A 138 -11.15 -20.49 17.84
C ILE A 138 -11.09 -21.94 17.39
N ALA A 139 -11.87 -22.29 16.35
CA ALA A 139 -11.66 -23.52 15.61
C ALA A 139 -10.71 -23.26 14.44
N ASP A 140 -9.61 -24.01 14.40
CA ASP A 140 -8.61 -24.05 13.35
C ASP A 140 -9.24 -24.44 12.01
N THR A 141 -9.09 -23.55 10.99
CA THR A 141 -9.22 -23.95 9.59
C THR A 141 -7.93 -23.57 8.88
N GLU A 142 -7.17 -24.59 8.53
CA GLU A 142 -5.97 -24.53 7.71
C GLU A 142 -6.26 -23.81 6.39
N GLY A 143 -5.44 -22.75 6.10
CA GLY A 143 -5.55 -21.98 4.87
C GLY A 143 -4.87 -22.70 3.71
N GLU A 144 -5.66 -23.15 2.73
CA GLU A 144 -5.12 -23.55 1.44
C GLU A 144 -4.78 -22.31 0.61
N ASP A 145 -3.49 -22.20 0.21
CA ASP A 145 -3.01 -21.34 -0.87
C ASP A 145 -3.68 -21.77 -2.18
N SER A 146 -4.76 -21.12 -2.59
CA SER A 146 -5.49 -21.50 -3.79
C SER A 146 -5.47 -20.39 -4.85
N HIS A 147 -4.67 -20.61 -5.91
CA HIS A 147 -4.90 -19.99 -7.20
C HIS A 147 -6.21 -20.51 -7.79
N VAL A 148 -7.22 -19.68 -7.86
CA VAL A 148 -8.46 -20.03 -8.59
C VAL A 148 -8.27 -19.60 -10.04
N LEU A 149 -8.15 -20.57 -10.95
CA LEU A 149 -8.09 -20.36 -12.39
C LEU A 149 -9.50 -20.51 -12.99
N ASP A 150 -9.82 -19.71 -14.03
CA ASP A 150 -10.99 -19.96 -14.87
C ASP A 150 -10.72 -21.09 -15.89
N MET A 151 -11.76 -21.50 -16.62
CA MET A 151 -11.66 -22.55 -17.67
C MET A 151 -10.68 -22.22 -18.80
N HIS A 152 -10.12 -21.01 -18.84
CA HIS A 152 -9.19 -20.50 -19.85
C HIS A 152 -7.81 -20.22 -19.26
N GLY A 153 -7.52 -20.67 -18.03
CA GLY A 153 -6.24 -20.47 -17.36
C GLY A 153 -5.98 -19.04 -16.86
N ARG A 154 -7.00 -18.19 -16.78
CA ARG A 154 -6.86 -16.86 -16.18
C ARG A 154 -6.96 -16.98 -14.68
N ILE A 155 -6.01 -16.39 -13.97
CA ILE A 155 -5.98 -16.32 -12.51
C ILE A 155 -7.14 -15.42 -12.06
N LEU A 156 -8.17 -16.01 -11.46
CA LEU A 156 -9.34 -15.31 -10.89
C LEU A 156 -9.06 -14.76 -9.49
N ARG A 157 -8.16 -15.37 -8.74
CA ARG A 157 -7.66 -14.90 -7.45
C ARG A 157 -6.17 -15.16 -7.38
N ASP A 158 -5.40 -14.11 -7.16
CA ASP A 158 -3.97 -14.17 -6.89
C ASP A 158 -3.75 -13.49 -5.52
N ASN A 159 -4.11 -14.19 -4.46
CA ASN A 159 -3.87 -13.76 -3.09
C ASN A 159 -2.52 -14.30 -2.60
N ALA A 160 -1.47 -14.15 -3.41
CA ALA A 160 -0.13 -14.45 -2.96
C ALA A 160 0.28 -13.41 -1.92
N TYR A 161 0.09 -13.75 -0.65
CA TYR A 161 0.55 -12.95 0.47
C TYR A 161 2.03 -13.23 0.72
N GLY A 162 2.76 -12.22 1.18
CA GLY A 162 4.20 -12.29 1.35
C GLY A 162 4.66 -11.60 2.63
N THR A 163 5.94 -11.36 2.69
CA THR A 163 6.60 -10.61 3.75
C THR A 163 6.61 -9.11 3.41
N ILE A 164 7.01 -8.27 4.39
CA ILE A 164 7.25 -6.85 4.15
C ILE A 164 8.33 -6.63 3.08
N ASP A 165 9.34 -7.51 3.04
CA ASP A 165 10.42 -7.48 2.03
C ASP A 165 9.83 -7.64 0.63
N ASP A 166 8.92 -8.59 0.43
CA ASP A 166 8.24 -8.80 -0.85
C ASP A 166 7.39 -7.60 -1.26
N ASP A 167 6.65 -7.00 -0.31
CA ASP A 167 5.75 -5.87 -0.59
C ASP A 167 6.50 -4.61 -1.05
N VAL A 168 7.73 -4.39 -0.55
CA VAL A 168 8.58 -3.26 -0.96
C VAL A 168 8.87 -3.28 -2.46
N TRP A 169 9.31 -4.43 -2.98
CA TRP A 169 9.78 -4.52 -4.38
C TRP A 169 8.67 -4.37 -5.42
N ARG A 170 7.41 -4.47 -5.00
CA ARG A 170 6.24 -4.27 -5.87
C ARG A 170 5.84 -2.80 -6.01
N ARG A 171 6.26 -1.95 -5.07
CA ARG A 171 5.92 -0.52 -5.08
C ARG A 171 6.57 0.18 -6.25
N ASP A 172 6.04 1.36 -6.59
CA ASP A 172 6.47 2.15 -7.75
C ASP A 172 7.76 2.94 -7.47
N PHE A 173 7.72 3.81 -6.46
CA PHE A 173 8.78 4.77 -6.17
C PHE A 173 9.36 4.57 -4.78
N THR A 174 10.68 4.76 -4.67
CA THR A 174 11.41 4.66 -3.40
C THR A 174 10.83 5.55 -2.32
N ALA A 175 10.42 6.77 -2.67
CA ALA A 175 9.80 7.73 -1.76
C ALA A 175 8.44 7.26 -1.19
N ASN A 176 7.79 6.28 -1.82
CA ASN A 176 6.53 5.68 -1.37
C ASN A 176 6.72 4.29 -0.72
N ALA A 177 7.96 3.85 -0.51
CA ALA A 177 8.29 2.54 0.06
C ALA A 177 8.93 2.65 1.44
N LEU A 178 8.47 3.60 2.22
CA LEU A 178 8.87 3.80 3.62
C LEU A 178 7.78 3.26 4.54
N TYR A 179 8.18 2.51 5.57
CA TYR A 179 7.31 1.84 6.52
C TYR A 179 7.58 2.37 7.93
N TYR A 180 6.60 3.09 8.50
CA TYR A 180 6.70 3.57 9.87
C TYR A 180 6.11 2.54 10.82
N ASN A 181 6.96 1.96 11.68
CA ASN A 181 6.59 0.92 12.64
C ASN A 181 5.97 1.53 13.90
N ILE A 182 4.74 1.14 14.23
CA ILE A 182 4.07 1.62 15.44
C ILE A 182 4.63 0.99 16.71
N ALA A 183 5.33 -0.14 16.62
CA ALA A 183 5.82 -0.85 17.80
C ALA A 183 6.98 -0.13 18.50
N ASP A 184 7.89 0.45 17.73
CA ASP A 184 9.10 1.13 18.20
C ASP A 184 9.30 2.53 17.61
N PHE A 185 8.36 2.97 16.75
CA PHE A 185 8.36 4.26 16.08
C PHE A 185 9.54 4.47 15.12
N SER A 186 10.16 3.39 14.66
CA SER A 186 11.21 3.44 13.63
C SER A 186 10.63 3.55 12.22
N ILE A 187 11.46 3.97 11.26
CA ILE A 187 11.16 3.90 9.83
C ILE A 187 12.04 2.81 9.22
N TRP A 188 11.42 1.89 8.51
CA TRP A 188 12.09 0.84 7.77
C TRP A 188 12.20 1.24 6.31
N ASP A 189 13.43 1.29 5.81
CA ASP A 189 13.79 1.69 4.46
C ASP A 189 14.65 0.61 3.80
N TYR A 190 14.11 -0.03 2.77
CA TYR A 190 14.76 -1.11 2.03
C TYR A 190 15.46 -0.63 0.76
N VAL A 191 15.08 0.56 0.25
CA VAL A 191 15.41 1.00 -1.11
C VAL A 191 16.02 2.40 -1.20
N GLY A 192 16.35 3.00 -0.06
CA GLY A 192 16.91 4.35 0.02
C GLY A 192 15.87 5.47 -0.14
N GLY A 193 14.61 5.17 0.18
CA GLY A 193 13.50 6.10 0.06
C GLY A 193 13.61 7.32 0.96
N LEU A 194 14.18 7.17 2.17
CA LEU A 194 14.38 8.30 3.07
C LEU A 194 15.33 9.37 2.49
N GLU A 195 16.43 8.92 1.90
CA GLU A 195 17.39 9.82 1.27
C GLU A 195 16.76 10.52 0.05
N ASP A 196 15.99 9.79 -0.74
CA ASP A 196 15.27 10.34 -1.90
C ASP A 196 14.21 11.37 -1.49
N VAL A 197 13.46 11.14 -0.41
CA VAL A 197 12.51 12.10 0.15
C VAL A 197 13.22 13.38 0.60
N LEU A 198 14.31 13.25 1.35
CA LEU A 198 15.07 14.40 1.86
C LEU A 198 15.75 15.19 0.72
N ALA A 199 16.19 14.49 -0.33
CA ALA A 199 16.77 15.11 -1.53
C ALA A 199 15.73 15.61 -2.53
N ARG A 200 14.42 15.40 -2.27
CA ARG A 200 13.31 15.69 -3.21
C ARG A 200 13.54 15.04 -4.57
N ARG A 201 13.98 13.80 -4.58
CA ARG A 201 14.28 13.02 -5.78
C ARG A 201 13.23 11.92 -5.98
N LEU A 202 12.73 11.77 -7.20
CA LEU A 202 11.79 10.72 -7.57
C LEU A 202 12.53 9.61 -8.33
N ARG A 203 12.71 8.47 -7.68
CA ARG A 203 13.37 7.29 -8.21
C ARG A 203 12.42 6.09 -8.20
N VAL A 204 12.43 5.31 -9.29
CA VAL A 204 11.69 4.05 -9.41
C VAL A 204 12.41 2.95 -8.64
N ILE A 205 11.68 2.03 -8.04
CA ILE A 205 12.24 0.83 -7.40
C ILE A 205 12.55 -0.19 -8.49
N GLY A 206 13.81 -0.62 -8.57
CA GLY A 206 14.30 -1.52 -9.62
C GLY A 206 14.68 -0.79 -10.90
N ASP A 207 14.78 -1.54 -12.00
CA ASP A 207 15.16 -1.01 -13.29
C ASP A 207 13.99 -0.26 -13.96
N PRO A 208 14.13 1.04 -14.31
CA PRO A 208 13.05 1.85 -14.85
C PRO A 208 12.44 1.29 -16.14
N GLU A 209 13.25 0.73 -17.05
CA GLU A 209 12.75 0.11 -18.29
C GLU A 209 11.82 -1.04 -17.98
N THR A 210 12.27 -1.99 -17.16
CA THR A 210 11.48 -3.15 -16.76
C THR A 210 10.17 -2.70 -16.10
N ARG A 211 10.23 -1.75 -15.19
CA ARG A 211 9.06 -1.27 -14.44
C ARG A 211 8.04 -0.52 -15.30
N PHE A 212 8.47 0.18 -16.34
CA PHE A 212 7.57 0.84 -17.29
C PHE A 212 6.97 -0.11 -18.31
N ARG A 213 7.67 -1.21 -18.65
CA ARG A 213 7.09 -2.29 -19.46
C ARG A 213 6.04 -3.09 -18.71
N GLU A 214 6.23 -3.32 -17.39
CA GLU A 214 5.23 -3.96 -16.54
C GLU A 214 3.96 -3.12 -16.42
N ASP A 215 4.11 -1.81 -16.21
CA ASP A 215 3.00 -0.88 -16.04
C ASP A 215 3.36 0.52 -16.58
N PRO A 216 2.95 0.83 -17.83
CA PRO A 216 3.23 2.13 -18.44
C PRO A 216 2.65 3.33 -17.69
N VAL A 217 1.56 3.14 -16.91
CA VAL A 217 0.92 4.24 -16.14
C VAL A 217 1.88 4.83 -15.09
N ARG A 218 2.89 4.07 -14.67
CA ARG A 218 3.95 4.58 -13.78
C ARG A 218 4.69 5.80 -14.35
N MET A 219 4.77 5.96 -15.67
CA MET A 219 5.35 7.16 -16.30
C MET A 219 4.52 8.40 -16.03
N LEU A 220 3.18 8.32 -16.11
CA LEU A 220 2.30 9.42 -15.73
C LEU A 220 2.34 9.70 -14.24
N ARG A 221 2.40 8.64 -13.42
CA ARG A 221 2.57 8.77 -11.96
C ARG A 221 3.87 9.50 -11.63
N ALA A 222 4.97 9.21 -12.34
CA ALA A 222 6.24 9.91 -12.15
C ALA A 222 6.10 11.41 -12.42
N ALA A 223 5.53 11.79 -13.56
CA ALA A 223 5.29 13.20 -13.92
C ALA A 223 4.40 13.91 -12.89
N ARG A 224 3.31 13.26 -12.47
CA ARG A 224 2.38 13.80 -11.46
C ARG A 224 3.04 13.98 -10.10
N PHE A 225 3.79 12.98 -9.61
CA PHE A 225 4.48 13.09 -8.32
C PHE A 225 5.58 14.14 -8.35
N ALA A 226 6.36 14.22 -9.44
CA ALA A 226 7.36 15.25 -9.61
C ALA A 226 6.73 16.66 -9.51
N ALA A 227 5.64 16.90 -10.25
CA ALA A 227 4.94 18.18 -10.22
C ALA A 227 4.27 18.47 -8.86
N LYS A 228 3.56 17.50 -8.28
CA LYS A 228 2.79 17.68 -7.04
C LYS A 228 3.68 17.88 -5.80
N LEU A 229 4.84 17.22 -5.76
CA LEU A 229 5.72 17.20 -4.60
C LEU A 229 6.93 18.13 -4.76
N ASP A 230 7.09 18.75 -5.92
CA ASP A 230 8.29 19.50 -6.28
C ASP A 230 9.55 18.63 -6.17
N PHE A 231 9.48 17.42 -6.76
CA PHE A 231 10.58 16.47 -6.80
C PHE A 231 11.24 16.48 -8.18
N THR A 232 12.56 16.34 -8.22
CA THR A 232 13.30 16.13 -9.46
C THR A 232 13.26 14.65 -9.83
N ILE A 233 12.88 14.35 -11.07
CA ILE A 233 12.93 12.97 -11.59
C ILE A 233 14.40 12.57 -11.73
N ASP A 234 14.73 11.37 -11.23
CA ASP A 234 16.09 10.81 -11.35
C ASP A 234 16.46 10.62 -12.83
N PRO A 235 17.67 11.00 -13.29
CA PRO A 235 18.02 10.96 -14.71
C PRO A 235 17.78 9.63 -15.43
N PRO A 236 18.06 8.43 -14.84
CA PRO A 236 17.71 7.16 -15.46
C PRO A 236 16.20 6.98 -15.68
N VAL A 237 15.38 7.48 -14.75
CA VAL A 237 13.91 7.43 -14.85
C VAL A 237 13.43 8.36 -15.97
N GLU A 238 13.97 9.57 -16.05
CA GLU A 238 13.64 10.53 -17.10
C GLU A 238 14.01 10.00 -18.49
N ALA A 239 15.21 9.44 -18.66
CA ALA A 239 15.64 8.80 -19.89
C ALA A 239 14.72 7.66 -20.33
N ALA A 240 14.29 6.81 -19.35
CA ALA A 240 13.37 5.72 -19.63
C ALA A 240 11.96 6.23 -20.01
N ILE A 241 11.46 7.31 -19.38
CA ILE A 241 10.19 7.94 -19.78
C ILE A 241 10.24 8.38 -21.23
N HIS A 242 11.30 9.07 -21.65
CA HIS A 242 11.47 9.49 -23.05
C HIS A 242 11.53 8.31 -24.02
N ALA A 243 12.25 7.25 -23.66
CA ALA A 243 12.42 6.08 -24.51
C ALA A 243 11.14 5.24 -24.66
N PHE A 244 10.33 5.14 -23.59
CA PHE A 244 9.20 4.21 -23.51
C PHE A 244 7.82 4.88 -23.45
N SER A 245 7.72 6.20 -23.60
CA SER A 245 6.44 6.95 -23.58
C SER A 245 5.37 6.39 -24.53
N GLY A 246 5.77 5.81 -25.68
CA GLY A 246 4.86 5.15 -26.61
C GLY A 246 4.07 3.98 -26.02
N LEU A 247 4.56 3.35 -24.95
CA LEU A 247 3.84 2.27 -24.26
C LEU A 247 2.56 2.76 -23.56
N LEU A 248 2.41 4.05 -23.30
CA LEU A 248 1.18 4.61 -22.73
C LEU A 248 -0.05 4.32 -23.61
N ALA A 249 0.13 4.20 -24.93
CA ALA A 249 -0.97 3.85 -25.83
C ALA A 249 -1.55 2.44 -25.59
N SER A 250 -0.80 1.55 -24.95
CA SER A 250 -1.26 0.20 -24.56
C SER A 250 -1.96 0.14 -23.21
N ALA A 251 -1.89 1.19 -22.41
CA ALA A 251 -2.51 1.23 -21.09
C ALA A 251 -4.04 1.41 -21.20
N PRO A 252 -4.83 0.82 -20.29
CA PRO A 252 -6.27 1.02 -20.27
C PRO A 252 -6.63 2.51 -20.16
N PRO A 253 -7.54 3.05 -21.02
CA PRO A 253 -7.89 4.47 -21.01
C PRO A 253 -8.41 4.97 -19.66
N ALA A 254 -9.18 4.15 -18.94
CA ALA A 254 -9.70 4.48 -17.62
C ALA A 254 -8.57 4.78 -16.63
N ARG A 255 -7.50 3.96 -16.60
CA ARG A 255 -6.35 4.19 -15.72
C ARG A 255 -5.56 5.45 -16.08
N LEU A 256 -5.42 5.76 -17.38
CA LEU A 256 -4.79 7.00 -17.83
C LEU A 256 -5.61 8.21 -17.37
N PHE A 257 -6.92 8.14 -17.53
CA PHE A 257 -7.86 9.19 -17.12
C PHE A 257 -7.80 9.41 -15.60
N ASP A 258 -7.92 8.35 -14.81
CA ASP A 258 -7.87 8.43 -13.35
C ASP A 258 -6.56 9.05 -12.84
N GLU A 259 -5.43 8.67 -13.45
CA GLU A 259 -4.13 9.20 -13.04
C GLU A 259 -3.97 10.68 -13.42
N THR A 260 -4.63 11.13 -14.49
CA THR A 260 -4.61 12.54 -14.95
C THR A 260 -5.46 13.44 -14.07
N LEU A 261 -6.52 12.89 -13.43
CA LEU A 261 -7.44 13.67 -12.57
C LEU A 261 -6.93 13.87 -11.13
N LYS A 262 -5.92 13.12 -10.69
CA LYS A 262 -5.36 13.18 -9.32
C LYS A 262 -4.38 14.34 -9.14
#